data_502056be3496315d5f5eed921ecb12e8
#
_entry.id   502056be3496315d5f5eed921ecb12e8
#
_cell.length_a   1.000
_cell.length_b   1.000
_cell.length_c   1.000
_cell.angle_alpha   90.00
_cell.angle_beta   90.00
_cell.angle_gamma   90.00
#
_symmetry.space_group_name_H-M   'P 1'
#
loop_
_entity.id
_entity.type
_entity.pdbx_description
1 polymer ?
#
loop_
_entity_poly.entity_id
_entity_poly.type
_entity_poly.pdbx_seq_one_letter_code
_entity_poly.pdbx_strand_id
1 'polypeptide(L)'
;MEHQRISPGLREQDGALDWVEPSPKRVDRYGKAKTRALNIANHINAIDGLQTEYKRLSRCADYLLFRHYFTVDKVRLHAAQFCKIHLLCPMCAIRRGAKALAAYLQRFEAIKLQWPQLRAWMVTLTVKDGDNLEERFKHLHKSQRELWKRKQRGRGSVLDGVAGAVWSYEVKRGNGSGLWHPHLHMVALA
;
A
#
# COMPACT_ATOMS: atom_id res chain seq x y z
N MET A 1 19.39 -31.92 -22.68
CA MET A 1 18.36 -30.92 -22.35
C MET A 1 18.51 -30.59 -20.86
N GLU A 2 19.16 -29.49 -20.60
CA GLU A 2 19.56 -29.09 -19.25
C GLU A 2 18.39 -28.35 -18.57
N HIS A 3 17.80 -28.98 -17.55
CA HIS A 3 16.77 -28.32 -16.75
C HIS A 3 17.41 -27.25 -15.85
N GLN A 4 17.35 -26.00 -16.27
CA GLN A 4 17.68 -24.87 -15.41
C GLN A 4 16.75 -24.87 -14.18
N ARG A 5 17.33 -25.12 -13.00
CA ARG A 5 16.64 -24.97 -11.71
C ARG A 5 16.27 -23.51 -11.49
N ILE A 6 14.99 -23.20 -11.56
CA ILE A 6 14.45 -21.90 -11.20
C ILE A 6 14.52 -21.77 -9.67
N SER A 7 15.22 -20.75 -9.21
CA SER A 7 15.39 -20.46 -7.77
C SER A 7 14.04 -20.34 -7.06
N PRO A 8 13.90 -20.83 -5.79
CA PRO A 8 12.62 -20.93 -5.07
C PRO A 8 11.90 -19.60 -4.75
N GLY A 9 12.50 -18.46 -5.04
CA GLY A 9 11.95 -17.13 -4.76
C GLY A 9 10.95 -16.56 -5.79
N LEU A 10 10.66 -17.27 -6.88
CA LEU A 10 9.87 -16.74 -8.02
C LEU A 10 8.40 -17.19 -8.05
N ARG A 11 7.97 -18.02 -7.11
CA ARG A 11 6.56 -18.45 -7.05
C ARG A 11 5.77 -17.59 -6.07
N GLU A 12 5.35 -16.42 -6.50
CA GLU A 12 4.17 -15.80 -5.91
C GLU A 12 2.94 -16.38 -6.64
N GLN A 13 2.24 -17.29 -5.99
CA GLN A 13 0.87 -17.63 -6.35
C GLN A 13 0.03 -16.41 -5.99
N ASP A 14 -0.07 -15.47 -6.92
CA ASP A 14 -1.00 -14.36 -6.83
C ASP A 14 -2.41 -14.92 -7.02
N GLY A 15 -3.09 -15.25 -5.91
CA GLY A 15 -4.53 -15.50 -5.92
C GLY A 15 -5.23 -14.33 -6.64
N ALA A 16 -5.84 -14.68 -7.75
CA ALA A 16 -6.84 -13.97 -8.54
C ALA A 16 -7.03 -12.47 -8.24
N LEU A 17 -6.16 -11.62 -8.76
CA LEU A 17 -6.61 -10.36 -9.32
C LEU A 17 -7.08 -10.69 -10.74
N ASP A 18 -8.39 -10.74 -10.95
CA ASP A 18 -8.97 -10.85 -12.30
C ASP A 18 -8.43 -9.70 -13.14
N TRP A 19 -7.53 -10.05 -14.06
CA TRP A 19 -6.98 -9.10 -15.00
C TRP A 19 -8.04 -8.85 -16.07
N VAL A 20 -8.82 -7.79 -15.85
CA VAL A 20 -9.49 -7.10 -16.94
C VAL A 20 -8.40 -6.63 -17.90
N GLU A 21 -8.64 -6.70 -19.21
CA GLU A 21 -7.71 -6.27 -20.26
C GLU A 21 -6.94 -5.00 -19.88
N PRO A 22 -5.65 -4.91 -20.21
CA PRO A 22 -4.84 -3.75 -19.84
C PRO A 22 -5.40 -2.50 -20.54
N SER A 23 -6.27 -1.77 -19.84
CA SER A 23 -6.73 -0.49 -20.37
C SER A 23 -5.53 0.44 -20.55
N PRO A 24 -5.52 1.32 -21.56
CA PRO A 24 -4.45 2.30 -21.77
C PRO A 24 -4.10 3.07 -20.50
N LYS A 25 -5.10 3.43 -19.69
CA LYS A 25 -4.93 4.09 -18.38
C LYS A 25 -4.13 3.26 -17.37
N ARG A 26 -4.30 1.94 -17.41
CA ARG A 26 -3.56 1.05 -16.50
C ARG A 26 -2.10 0.93 -16.92
N VAL A 27 -1.83 0.76 -18.21
CA VAL A 27 -0.47 0.71 -18.77
C VAL A 27 0.27 2.01 -18.44
N ASP A 28 -0.35 3.16 -18.68
CA ASP A 28 0.20 4.48 -18.34
C ASP A 28 0.51 4.60 -16.84
N ARG A 29 -0.41 4.19 -15.97
CA ARG A 29 -0.20 4.21 -14.51
C ARG A 29 1.02 3.40 -14.09
N TYR A 30 1.19 2.20 -14.64
CA TYR A 30 2.34 1.35 -14.32
C TYR A 30 3.63 1.87 -14.95
N GLY A 31 3.59 2.42 -16.17
CA GLY A 31 4.71 3.10 -16.80
C GLY A 31 5.22 4.27 -15.96
N LYS A 32 4.34 5.17 -15.53
CA LYS A 32 4.67 6.27 -14.62
C LYS A 32 5.23 5.78 -13.28
N ALA A 33 4.70 4.68 -12.75
CA ALA A 33 5.21 4.09 -11.51
C ALA A 33 6.62 3.51 -11.68
N LYS A 34 6.92 2.89 -12.84
CA LYS A 34 8.28 2.40 -13.16
C LYS A 34 9.26 3.57 -13.26
N THR A 35 8.92 4.62 -13.99
CA THR A 35 9.78 5.82 -14.11
C THR A 35 10.09 6.41 -12.72
N ARG A 36 9.07 6.57 -11.87
CA ARG A 36 9.27 7.05 -10.49
C ARG A 36 10.15 6.11 -9.67
N ALA A 37 9.99 4.79 -9.82
CA ALA A 37 10.83 3.81 -9.13
C ALA A 37 12.30 3.93 -9.55
N LEU A 38 12.58 4.15 -10.82
CA LEU A 38 13.94 4.38 -11.33
C LEU A 38 14.54 5.70 -10.81
N ASN A 39 13.75 6.78 -10.76
CA ASN A 39 14.20 8.05 -10.18
C ASN A 39 14.57 7.90 -8.70
N ILE A 40 13.74 7.17 -7.91
CA ILE A 40 14.04 6.86 -6.51
C ILE A 40 15.31 5.99 -6.43
N ALA A 41 15.46 4.98 -7.30
CA ALA A 41 16.63 4.13 -7.33
C ALA A 41 17.90 4.96 -7.58
N ASN A 42 17.89 5.86 -8.56
CA ASN A 42 19.01 6.74 -8.85
C ASN A 42 19.37 7.63 -7.65
N HIS A 43 18.36 8.14 -6.94
CA HIS A 43 18.59 8.96 -5.74
C HIS A 43 19.25 8.15 -4.62
N ILE A 44 18.74 6.96 -4.30
CA ILE A 44 19.28 6.13 -3.22
C ILE A 44 20.63 5.49 -3.57
N ASN A 45 20.99 5.42 -4.84
CA ASN A 45 22.31 4.92 -5.26
C ASN A 45 23.47 5.77 -4.71
N ALA A 46 23.23 7.06 -4.46
CA ALA A 46 24.20 7.98 -3.87
C ALA A 46 24.24 7.93 -2.33
N ILE A 47 23.43 7.09 -1.70
CA ILE A 47 23.33 7.01 -0.24
C ILE A 47 24.05 5.75 0.24
N ASP A 48 25.05 5.93 1.11
CA ASP A 48 25.78 4.81 1.71
C ASP A 48 24.84 3.88 2.48
N GLY A 49 25.09 2.58 2.35
CA GLY A 49 24.31 1.54 3.01
C GLY A 49 22.99 1.14 2.29
N LEU A 50 22.57 1.84 1.22
CA LEU A 50 21.36 1.53 0.47
C LEU A 50 21.61 0.81 -0.88
N GLN A 51 22.79 0.26 -1.08
CA GLN A 51 23.17 -0.40 -2.34
C GLN A 51 22.31 -1.65 -2.66
N THR A 52 21.86 -2.36 -1.65
CA THR A 52 20.97 -3.52 -1.81
C THR A 52 19.60 -3.08 -2.28
N GLU A 53 19.03 -2.03 -1.68
CA GLU A 53 17.76 -1.43 -2.05
C GLU A 53 17.81 -0.87 -3.47
N TYR A 54 18.88 -0.18 -3.82
CA TYR A 54 19.12 0.29 -5.18
C TYR A 54 19.05 -0.85 -6.20
N LYS A 55 19.85 -1.92 -6.01
CA LYS A 55 19.90 -3.07 -6.94
C LYS A 55 18.53 -3.75 -7.08
N ARG A 56 17.78 -3.86 -6.00
CA ARG A 56 16.44 -4.46 -6.01
C ARG A 56 15.42 -3.54 -6.69
N LEU A 57 15.48 -2.25 -6.40
CA LEU A 57 14.50 -1.27 -6.89
C LEU A 57 14.69 -1.01 -8.39
N SER A 58 15.93 -0.86 -8.86
CA SER A 58 16.25 -0.64 -10.27
C SER A 58 15.76 -1.79 -11.17
N ARG A 59 15.82 -3.02 -10.67
CA ARG A 59 15.38 -4.23 -11.39
C ARG A 59 13.90 -4.57 -11.21
N CYS A 60 13.13 -3.74 -10.51
CA CYS A 60 11.72 -4.03 -10.25
C CYS A 60 10.90 -3.98 -11.54
N ALA A 61 10.24 -5.08 -11.85
CA ALA A 61 9.43 -5.27 -13.06
C ALA A 61 10.24 -5.23 -14.39
N ASP A 62 11.52 -5.59 -14.37
CA ASP A 62 12.31 -5.80 -15.59
C ASP A 62 11.92 -7.09 -16.32
N TYR A 63 11.38 -8.05 -15.57
CA TYR A 63 10.90 -9.30 -16.12
C TYR A 63 9.43 -9.52 -15.74
N LEU A 64 8.59 -9.71 -16.75
CA LEU A 64 7.17 -10.04 -16.64
C LEU A 64 6.83 -11.14 -17.64
N LEU A 65 6.32 -12.27 -17.16
CA LEU A 65 5.85 -13.36 -17.99
C LEU A 65 4.33 -13.48 -17.85
N PHE A 66 3.65 -13.35 -18.97
CA PHE A 66 2.21 -13.54 -19.05
C PHE A 66 1.88 -14.89 -19.68
N ARG A 67 0.79 -15.53 -19.24
CA ARG A 67 0.19 -16.71 -19.87
C ARG A 67 -1.21 -16.37 -20.37
N HIS A 68 -1.51 -16.78 -21.58
CA HIS A 68 -2.86 -16.73 -22.13
C HIS A 68 -3.54 -18.07 -21.88
N TYR A 69 -4.68 -18.04 -21.20
CA TYR A 69 -5.53 -19.20 -20.92
C TYR A 69 -6.65 -19.22 -21.94
N PHE A 70 -6.44 -19.92 -23.05
CA PHE A 70 -7.32 -19.93 -24.22
C PHE A 70 -8.76 -20.38 -23.93
N THR A 71 -8.94 -21.31 -22.98
CA THR A 71 -10.27 -21.82 -22.61
C THR A 71 -11.20 -20.79 -22.01
N VAL A 72 -10.66 -19.74 -21.40
CA VAL A 72 -11.41 -18.67 -20.72
C VAL A 72 -11.06 -17.30 -21.26
N ASP A 73 -10.26 -17.26 -22.34
CA ASP A 73 -9.74 -16.04 -22.97
C ASP A 73 -9.19 -15.00 -21.97
N LYS A 74 -8.38 -15.48 -21.04
CA LYS A 74 -7.79 -14.61 -20.01
C LYS A 74 -6.28 -14.64 -20.07
N VAL A 75 -5.67 -13.45 -20.07
CA VAL A 75 -4.22 -13.26 -19.90
C VAL A 75 -3.90 -12.98 -18.45
N ARG A 76 -3.02 -13.78 -17.84
CA ARG A 76 -2.60 -13.59 -16.45
C ARG A 76 -1.09 -13.45 -16.32
N LEU A 77 -0.64 -12.61 -15.40
CA LEU A 77 0.77 -12.55 -15.02
C LEU A 77 1.16 -13.84 -14.33
N HIS A 78 2.03 -14.63 -14.97
CA HIS A 78 2.48 -15.94 -14.45
C HIS A 78 3.73 -15.82 -13.60
N ALA A 79 4.70 -15.02 -14.01
CA ALA A 79 5.92 -14.76 -13.25
C ALA A 79 6.38 -13.31 -13.43
N ALA A 80 7.01 -12.76 -12.43
CA ALA A 80 7.54 -11.41 -12.46
C ALA A 80 8.65 -11.22 -11.43
N GLN A 81 9.57 -10.32 -11.75
CA GLN A 81 10.58 -9.87 -10.80
C GLN A 81 10.11 -8.59 -10.12
N PHE A 82 9.72 -8.67 -8.85
CA PHE A 82 9.35 -7.51 -8.05
C PHE A 82 10.25 -7.35 -6.84
N CYS A 83 10.67 -6.11 -6.56
CA CYS A 83 11.58 -5.80 -5.45
C CYS A 83 10.97 -6.01 -4.05
N LYS A 84 9.64 -6.00 -3.93
CA LYS A 84 8.88 -6.12 -2.66
C LYS A 84 9.11 -4.98 -1.65
N ILE A 85 9.84 -3.93 -2.03
CA ILE A 85 10.10 -2.74 -1.19
C ILE A 85 8.96 -1.73 -1.41
N HIS A 86 7.76 -2.05 -0.95
CA HIS A 86 6.56 -1.27 -1.25
C HIS A 86 6.54 0.15 -0.67
N LEU A 87 7.37 0.46 0.32
CA LEU A 87 7.51 1.81 0.88
C LEU A 87 8.34 2.73 -0.03
N LEU A 88 9.25 2.17 -0.82
CA LEU A 88 10.10 2.93 -1.75
C LEU A 88 9.69 2.73 -3.21
N CYS A 89 9.11 1.58 -3.55
CA CYS A 89 8.79 1.23 -4.92
C CYS A 89 7.31 1.49 -5.25
N PRO A 90 7.00 2.51 -6.08
CA PRO A 90 5.63 2.79 -6.51
C PRO A 90 4.94 1.61 -7.21
N MET A 91 5.68 0.80 -7.98
CA MET A 91 5.16 -0.42 -8.61
C MET A 91 4.65 -1.42 -7.58
N CYS A 92 5.48 -1.73 -6.58
CA CYS A 92 5.12 -2.65 -5.50
C CYS A 92 4.04 -2.06 -4.58
N ALA A 93 4.02 -0.74 -4.37
CA ALA A 93 2.99 -0.05 -3.60
C ALA A 93 1.61 -0.19 -4.26
N ILE A 94 1.50 0.05 -5.58
CA ILE A 94 0.25 -0.11 -6.34
C ILE A 94 -0.27 -1.56 -6.23
N ARG A 95 0.60 -2.55 -6.42
CA ARG A 95 0.22 -3.97 -6.34
C ARG A 95 -0.24 -4.35 -4.94
N ARG A 96 0.51 -3.95 -3.91
CA ARG A 96 0.13 -4.20 -2.51
C ARG A 96 -1.20 -3.53 -2.17
N GLY A 97 -1.39 -2.26 -2.59
CA GLY A 97 -2.63 -1.52 -2.38
C GLY A 97 -3.83 -2.21 -3.02
N ALA A 98 -3.70 -2.70 -4.25
CA ALA A 98 -4.77 -3.43 -4.94
C ALA A 98 -5.15 -4.73 -4.22
N LYS A 99 -4.16 -5.53 -3.78
CA LYS A 99 -4.41 -6.75 -2.98
C LYS A 99 -5.08 -6.43 -1.64
N ALA A 100 -4.58 -5.41 -0.94
CA ALA A 100 -5.15 -4.99 0.34
C ALA A 100 -6.59 -4.52 0.18
N LEU A 101 -6.87 -3.71 -0.85
CA LEU A 101 -8.21 -3.21 -1.14
C LEU A 101 -9.19 -4.37 -1.38
N ALA A 102 -8.83 -5.35 -2.22
CA ALA A 102 -9.68 -6.52 -2.49
C ALA A 102 -9.99 -7.28 -1.20
N ALA A 103 -8.97 -7.54 -0.36
CA ALA A 103 -9.16 -8.24 0.92
C ALA A 103 -10.03 -7.43 1.90
N TYR A 104 -9.89 -6.11 1.94
CA TYR A 104 -10.72 -5.26 2.79
C TYR A 104 -12.17 -5.20 2.31
N LEU A 105 -12.41 -5.15 0.99
CA LEU A 105 -13.77 -5.16 0.43
C LEU A 105 -14.49 -6.47 0.78
N GLN A 106 -13.84 -7.61 0.60
CA GLN A 106 -14.42 -8.91 0.97
C GLN A 106 -14.79 -8.98 2.47
N ARG A 107 -13.88 -8.50 3.34
CA ARG A 107 -14.15 -8.44 4.78
C ARG A 107 -15.27 -7.46 5.12
N PHE A 108 -15.30 -6.31 4.45
CA PHE A 108 -16.35 -5.33 4.62
C PHE A 108 -17.72 -5.90 4.25
N GLU A 109 -17.83 -6.59 3.10
CA GLU A 109 -19.05 -7.24 2.66
C GLU A 109 -19.52 -8.30 3.68
N ALA A 110 -18.61 -9.15 4.17
CA ALA A 110 -18.92 -10.14 5.19
C ALA A 110 -19.43 -9.51 6.50
N ILE A 111 -18.80 -8.41 6.95
CA ILE A 111 -19.23 -7.66 8.13
C ILE A 111 -20.62 -7.05 7.90
N LYS A 112 -20.86 -6.46 6.73
CA LYS A 112 -22.15 -5.86 6.38
C LYS A 112 -23.29 -6.87 6.34
N LEU A 113 -23.02 -8.10 5.92
CA LEU A 113 -24.02 -9.18 5.98
C LEU A 113 -24.37 -9.54 7.42
N GLN A 114 -23.39 -9.58 8.32
CA GLN A 114 -23.58 -9.95 9.73
C GLN A 114 -24.11 -8.80 10.59
N TRP A 115 -23.73 -7.55 10.28
CA TRP A 115 -24.13 -6.32 11.00
C TRP A 115 -24.55 -5.22 10.01
N PRO A 116 -25.78 -5.30 9.44
CA PRO A 116 -26.26 -4.37 8.41
C PRO A 116 -26.34 -2.91 8.88
N GLN A 117 -26.46 -2.69 10.20
CA GLN A 117 -26.56 -1.36 10.82
C GLN A 117 -25.23 -0.57 10.76
N LEU A 118 -24.08 -1.24 10.70
CA LEU A 118 -22.79 -0.56 10.67
C LEU A 118 -22.63 0.28 9.39
N ARG A 119 -22.14 1.49 9.57
CA ARG A 119 -21.83 2.44 8.49
C ARG A 119 -20.33 2.67 8.39
N ALA A 120 -19.86 2.90 7.17
CA ALA A 120 -18.46 3.28 6.93
C ALA A 120 -18.31 4.80 7.04
N TRP A 121 -17.36 5.23 7.86
CA TRP A 121 -17.02 6.64 8.06
C TRP A 121 -15.57 6.88 7.68
N MET A 122 -15.34 7.97 6.93
CA MET A 122 -14.00 8.47 6.69
C MET A 122 -13.61 9.44 7.81
N VAL A 123 -12.57 9.09 8.54
CA VAL A 123 -12.02 9.92 9.63
C VAL A 123 -10.60 10.31 9.30
N THR A 124 -10.29 11.59 9.41
CA THR A 124 -8.92 12.09 9.27
C THR A 124 -8.43 12.62 10.59
N LEU A 125 -7.33 12.06 11.09
CA LEU A 125 -6.63 12.58 12.28
C LEU A 125 -5.40 13.34 11.83
N THR A 126 -5.25 14.55 12.32
CA THR A 126 -4.13 15.43 11.99
C THR A 126 -3.42 15.91 13.25
N VAL A 127 -2.20 16.35 13.08
CA VAL A 127 -1.44 17.10 14.09
C VAL A 127 -0.99 18.43 13.49
N LYS A 128 -0.66 19.38 14.35
CA LYS A 128 -0.10 20.67 13.92
C LYS A 128 1.16 20.44 13.09
N ASP A 129 1.35 21.23 12.04
CA ASP A 129 2.54 21.23 11.19
C ASP A 129 3.82 21.50 12.01
N GLY A 130 4.96 21.02 11.54
CA GLY A 130 6.25 21.26 12.17
C GLY A 130 7.40 21.00 11.20
N ASP A 131 8.56 21.49 11.55
CA ASP A 131 9.80 21.38 10.78
C ASP A 131 10.44 19.98 10.88
N ASN A 132 10.25 19.30 12.02
CA ASN A 132 10.77 17.96 12.27
C ASN A 132 9.71 16.89 11.99
N LEU A 133 9.86 16.19 10.86
CA LEU A 133 8.94 15.11 10.44
C LEU A 133 8.86 13.99 11.48
N GLU A 134 10.00 13.55 12.00
CA GLU A 134 10.05 12.42 12.93
C GLU A 134 9.26 12.72 14.22
N GLU A 135 9.44 13.90 14.76
CA GLU A 135 8.72 14.35 15.95
C GLU A 135 7.21 14.42 15.70
N ARG A 136 6.79 15.05 14.58
CA ARG A 136 5.37 15.17 14.21
C ARG A 136 4.73 13.81 13.96
N PHE A 137 5.43 12.92 13.28
CA PHE A 137 4.93 11.57 13.02
C PHE A 137 4.83 10.74 14.32
N LYS A 138 5.82 10.80 15.19
CA LYS A 138 5.77 10.16 16.51
C LYS A 138 4.59 10.69 17.34
N HIS A 139 4.34 12.00 17.29
CA HIS A 139 3.20 12.60 17.98
C HIS A 139 1.86 12.08 17.44
N LEU A 140 1.66 12.08 16.13
CA LEU A 140 0.47 11.53 15.49
C LEU A 140 0.24 10.05 15.89
N HIS A 141 1.27 9.23 15.76
CA HIS A 141 1.22 7.81 16.08
C HIS A 141 0.90 7.55 17.57
N LYS A 142 1.52 8.32 18.48
CA LYS A 142 1.22 8.24 19.92
C LYS A 142 -0.22 8.62 20.21
N SER A 143 -0.71 9.72 19.64
CA SER A 143 -2.08 10.21 19.83
C SER A 143 -3.10 9.19 19.32
N GLN A 144 -2.89 8.61 18.16
CA GLN A 144 -3.76 7.54 17.60
C GLN A 144 -3.79 6.32 18.53
N ARG A 145 -2.63 5.89 19.04
CA ARG A 145 -2.57 4.76 19.99
C ARG A 145 -3.30 5.05 21.30
N GLU A 146 -3.19 6.28 21.82
CA GLU A 146 -3.90 6.67 23.05
C GLU A 146 -5.42 6.72 22.86
N LEU A 147 -5.92 7.17 21.69
CA LEU A 147 -7.36 7.09 21.37
C LEU A 147 -7.87 5.65 21.42
N TRP A 148 -7.14 4.69 20.82
CA TRP A 148 -7.50 3.27 20.85
C TRP A 148 -7.43 2.68 22.25
N LYS A 149 -6.40 3.00 23.04
CA LYS A 149 -6.28 2.55 24.43
C LYS A 149 -7.41 3.07 25.30
N ARG A 150 -7.79 4.34 25.13
CA ARG A 150 -8.93 4.93 25.85
C ARG A 150 -10.22 4.20 25.53
N LYS A 151 -10.50 3.97 24.23
CA LYS A 151 -11.63 3.15 23.78
C LYS A 151 -11.62 1.76 24.46
N GLN A 152 -10.51 1.02 24.37
CA GLN A 152 -10.39 -0.33 24.94
C GLN A 152 -10.61 -0.37 26.45
N ARG A 153 -10.27 0.72 27.17
CA ARG A 153 -10.43 0.82 28.62
C ARG A 153 -11.76 1.45 29.05
N GLY A 154 -12.66 1.76 28.12
CA GLY A 154 -13.94 2.40 28.42
C GLY A 154 -13.78 3.80 29.05
N ARG A 155 -12.70 4.53 28.75
CA ARG A 155 -12.41 5.83 29.35
C ARG A 155 -12.91 7.04 28.54
N GLY A 156 -13.88 6.83 27.67
CA GLY A 156 -14.39 7.84 26.76
C GLY A 156 -13.39 8.18 25.65
N SER A 157 -13.75 7.86 24.44
CA SER A 157 -12.94 8.14 23.23
C SER A 157 -13.89 8.54 22.09
N VAL A 158 -13.44 9.40 21.21
CA VAL A 158 -14.15 9.69 19.96
C VAL A 158 -14.33 8.44 19.08
N LEU A 159 -13.67 7.35 19.43
CA LEU A 159 -13.76 6.07 18.74
C LEU A 159 -14.67 5.05 19.43
N ASP A 160 -15.40 5.41 20.49
CA ASP A 160 -16.16 4.43 21.30
C ASP A 160 -17.22 3.69 20.48
N GLY A 161 -17.87 4.38 19.51
CA GLY A 161 -18.83 3.76 18.59
C GLY A 161 -18.20 2.92 17.46
N VAL A 162 -16.88 2.93 17.30
CA VAL A 162 -16.20 2.24 16.20
C VAL A 162 -16.06 0.75 16.49
N ALA A 163 -16.70 -0.11 15.70
CA ALA A 163 -16.57 -1.57 15.79
C ALA A 163 -15.23 -2.07 15.24
N GLY A 164 -14.74 -1.46 14.18
CA GLY A 164 -13.46 -1.79 13.56
C GLY A 164 -13.00 -0.70 12.60
N ALA A 165 -11.71 -0.68 12.26
CA ALA A 165 -11.19 0.31 11.33
C ALA A 165 -9.94 -0.19 10.61
N VAL A 166 -9.70 0.38 9.42
CA VAL A 166 -8.42 0.32 8.70
C VAL A 166 -7.91 1.73 8.49
N TRP A 167 -6.59 1.92 8.55
CA TRP A 167 -6.01 3.25 8.40
C TRP A 167 -4.71 3.24 7.62
N SER A 168 -4.38 4.41 7.07
CA SER A 168 -3.14 4.69 6.36
C SER A 168 -2.59 6.04 6.81
N TYR A 169 -1.29 6.08 7.04
CA TYR A 169 -0.57 7.33 7.29
C TYR A 169 -0.21 7.99 5.96
N GLU A 170 -0.33 9.29 5.92
CA GLU A 170 0.14 10.12 4.82
C GLU A 170 1.00 11.26 5.38
N VAL A 171 2.03 11.63 4.62
CA VAL A 171 2.91 12.74 4.94
C VAL A 171 2.96 13.68 3.74
N LYS A 172 2.71 14.94 3.97
CA LYS A 172 2.85 15.99 2.96
C LYS A 172 3.43 17.27 3.58
N ARG A 173 3.76 18.24 2.75
CA ARG A 173 4.01 19.60 3.20
C ARG A 173 2.70 20.34 3.34
N GLY A 174 2.52 21.11 4.40
CA GLY A 174 1.37 21.99 4.59
C GLY A 174 1.34 23.09 3.52
N ASN A 175 0.18 23.31 2.91
CA ASN A 175 0.04 24.23 1.77
C ASN A 175 0.39 25.69 2.12
N GLY A 176 0.18 26.13 3.34
CA GLY A 176 0.49 27.49 3.76
C GLY A 176 1.78 27.62 4.56
N SER A 177 2.14 26.58 5.33
CA SER A 177 3.31 26.60 6.20
C SER A 177 4.58 26.08 5.52
N GLY A 178 4.48 25.25 4.48
CA GLY A 178 5.60 24.52 3.91
C GLY A 178 6.25 23.49 4.87
N LEU A 179 5.75 23.38 6.09
CA LEU A 179 6.22 22.49 7.14
C LEU A 179 5.67 21.07 6.94
N TRP A 180 6.20 20.10 7.66
CA TRP A 180 5.70 18.72 7.60
C TRP A 180 4.32 18.59 8.24
N HIS A 181 3.39 18.00 7.48
CA HIS A 181 2.02 17.76 7.88
C HIS A 181 1.69 16.28 7.78
N PRO A 182 2.05 15.44 8.76
CA PRO A 182 1.61 14.06 8.79
C PRO A 182 0.16 13.98 9.24
N HIS A 183 -0.58 13.09 8.60
CA HIS A 183 -1.97 12.80 8.96
C HIS A 183 -2.30 11.33 8.72
N LEU A 184 -3.42 10.91 9.26
CA LEU A 184 -3.91 9.54 9.17
C LEU A 184 -5.32 9.58 8.60
N HIS A 185 -5.53 8.84 7.52
CA HIS A 185 -6.87 8.54 7.01
C HIS A 185 -7.31 7.18 7.54
N MET A 186 -8.51 7.14 8.07
CA MET A 186 -9.10 5.93 8.63
C MET A 186 -10.49 5.72 8.03
N VAL A 187 -10.77 4.51 7.58
CA VAL A 187 -12.13 4.05 7.30
C VAL A 187 -12.58 3.25 8.51
N ALA A 188 -13.52 3.79 9.24
CA ALA A 188 -14.09 3.21 10.45
C ALA A 188 -15.49 2.65 10.18
N LEU A 189 -15.83 1.54 10.83
CA LEU A 189 -17.18 0.98 10.89
C LEU A 189 -17.80 1.32 12.23
N ALA A 190 -18.91 2.05 12.23
CA ALA A 190 -19.68 2.43 13.42
C ALA A 190 -21.17 2.40 13.14
#